data_7e12583f1fd18e37d60644d32d2beaa3
#
_entry.id   7e12583f1fd18e37d60644d32d2beaa3
#
_cell.length_a   1.000
_cell.length_b   1.000
_cell.length_c   1.000
_cell.angle_alpha   90.00
_cell.angle_beta   90.00
_cell.angle_gamma   90.00
#
_symmetry.space_group_name_H-M   'P 1'
#
loop_
_entity.id
_entity.type
_entity.pdbx_description
1 polymer ?
#
loop_
_entity_poly.entity_id
_entity_poly.type
_entity_poly.pdbx_seq_one_letter_code
_entity_poly.pdbx_strand_id
1 'polypeptide(L)'
;LDDIKIILSRVGPGLSEEDKSKIISLLSEKIIKIFEKNKGYARMVEMKKANIHTRRIANAVEKGVIEKIKPGLDKLKDYPWDEHSSFAEVNHAHTKAVICLTSAAEYYELTTFNPSYITVAVPHNTPRFKLDYPPIKVYYFADSYYSQGIEILKTKSGIVRIYNKEKTIGDLFRYIKRLVEILQWNL
;
A
#
# COMPACT_ATOMS: atom_id res chain seq x y z
N LEU A 1 17.03 3.27 25.07
CA LEU A 1 17.73 3.38 23.77
C LEU A 1 17.85 2.02 23.09
N ASP A 2 18.11 0.95 23.86
CA ASP A 2 18.28 -0.41 23.31
C ASP A 2 16.99 -0.97 22.74
N ASP A 3 15.85 -0.71 23.36
CA ASP A 3 14.53 -1.11 22.83
C ASP A 3 14.24 -0.48 21.45
N ILE A 4 14.62 0.77 21.24
CA ILE A 4 14.44 1.46 19.96
C ILE A 4 15.34 0.83 18.88
N LYS A 5 16.56 0.45 19.20
CA LYS A 5 17.47 -0.25 18.26
C LYS A 5 16.92 -1.62 17.87
N ILE A 6 16.36 -2.38 18.83
CA ILE A 6 15.70 -3.66 18.58
C ILE A 6 14.48 -3.50 17.67
N ILE A 7 13.67 -2.48 17.91
CA ILE A 7 12.51 -2.17 17.06
C ILE A 7 12.97 -1.83 15.64
N LEU A 8 13.97 -0.97 15.49
CA LEU A 8 14.50 -0.58 14.19
C LEU A 8 15.15 -1.73 13.42
N SER A 9 15.77 -2.68 14.12
CA SER A 9 16.31 -3.89 13.47
C SER A 9 15.22 -4.79 12.87
N ARG A 10 14.01 -4.77 13.45
CA ARG A 10 12.84 -5.50 12.93
C ARG A 10 12.11 -4.76 11.81
N VAL A 11 12.06 -3.43 11.90
CA VAL A 11 11.32 -2.56 10.98
C VAL A 11 12.12 -2.24 9.72
N GLY A 12 13.44 -2.25 9.80
CA GLY A 12 14.31 -1.91 8.69
C GLY A 12 15.60 -2.75 8.68
N PRO A 13 15.54 -4.05 8.36
CA PRO A 13 16.74 -4.90 8.35
C PRO A 13 17.80 -4.47 7.32
N GLY A 14 17.44 -3.60 6.35
CA GLY A 14 18.36 -3.04 5.35
C GLY A 14 18.86 -1.62 5.66
N LEU A 15 18.40 -0.99 6.76
CA LEU A 15 18.83 0.37 7.11
C LEU A 15 20.28 0.40 7.59
N SER A 16 21.04 1.38 7.09
CA SER A 16 22.38 1.66 7.60
C SER A 16 22.33 2.15 9.05
N GLU A 17 23.44 2.02 9.80
CA GLU A 17 23.52 2.53 11.19
C GLU A 17 23.36 4.05 11.25
N GLU A 18 23.75 4.75 10.17
CA GLU A 18 23.55 6.20 10.06
C GLU A 18 22.07 6.56 9.93
N ASP A 19 21.32 5.83 9.10
CA ASP A 19 19.89 6.04 8.92
C ASP A 19 19.12 5.67 10.20
N LYS A 20 19.49 4.60 10.89
CA LYS A 20 18.94 4.24 12.20
C LYS A 20 19.17 5.35 13.21
N SER A 21 20.36 5.93 13.26
CA SER A 21 20.69 7.05 14.14
C SER A 21 19.87 8.29 13.82
N LYS A 22 19.67 8.61 12.54
CA LYS A 22 18.79 9.70 12.11
C LYS A 22 17.34 9.46 12.53
N ILE A 23 16.80 8.25 12.33
CA ILE A 23 15.45 7.87 12.75
C ILE A 23 15.29 8.06 14.26
N ILE A 24 16.23 7.56 15.06
CA ILE A 24 16.21 7.70 16.53
C ILE A 24 16.22 9.17 16.97
N SER A 25 17.03 10.00 16.32
CA SER A 25 17.14 11.42 16.67
C SER A 25 15.89 12.23 16.34
N LEU A 26 15.13 11.81 15.32
CA LEU A 26 13.97 12.55 14.79
C LEU A 26 12.64 12.03 15.30
N LEU A 27 12.52 10.73 15.50
CA LEU A 27 11.29 10.08 15.89
C LEU A 27 11.35 9.65 17.35
N SER A 28 10.30 9.98 18.10
CA SER A 28 10.14 9.44 19.45
C SER A 28 9.79 7.93 19.36
N GLU A 29 10.10 7.19 20.42
CA GLU A 29 9.76 5.77 20.55
C GLU A 29 8.27 5.47 20.21
N LYS A 30 7.37 6.36 20.63
CA LYS A 30 5.93 6.25 20.33
C LYS A 30 5.64 6.26 18.83
N ILE A 31 6.35 7.09 18.07
CA ILE A 31 6.18 7.19 16.60
C ILE A 31 6.69 5.91 15.95
N ILE A 32 7.87 5.45 16.34
CA ILE A 32 8.49 4.23 15.81
C ILE A 32 7.60 3.00 16.04
N LYS A 33 7.03 2.87 17.25
CA LYS A 33 6.08 1.78 17.57
C LYS A 33 4.82 1.80 16.68
N ILE A 34 4.33 2.99 16.27
CA ILE A 34 3.19 3.08 15.35
C ILE A 34 3.57 2.55 13.98
N PHE A 35 4.74 2.94 13.44
CA PHE A 35 5.24 2.41 12.18
C PHE A 35 5.49 0.89 12.22
N GLU A 36 6.09 0.39 13.31
CA GLU A 36 6.31 -1.06 13.50
C GLU A 36 4.99 -1.83 13.47
N LYS A 37 4.02 -1.41 14.28
CA LYS A 37 2.70 -2.03 14.35
C LYS A 37 2.01 -2.13 12.99
N ASN A 38 2.19 -1.11 12.15
CA ASN A 38 1.55 -0.98 10.84
C ASN A 38 2.50 -1.31 9.68
N LYS A 39 3.53 -2.12 9.91
CA LYS A 39 4.43 -2.60 8.85
C LYS A 39 5.08 -1.47 8.04
N GLY A 40 5.61 -0.46 8.74
CA GLY A 40 6.29 0.69 8.14
C GLY A 40 5.39 1.84 7.72
N TYR A 41 4.08 1.74 7.95
CA TYR A 41 3.11 2.79 7.62
C TYR A 41 2.54 3.45 8.88
N ALA A 42 2.14 4.71 8.77
CA ALA A 42 1.44 5.39 9.86
C ALA A 42 0.36 6.32 9.31
N ARG A 43 -0.81 6.28 9.93
CA ARG A 43 -1.90 7.19 9.62
C ARG A 43 -1.87 8.39 10.55
N MET A 44 -2.10 9.56 10.01
CA MET A 44 -2.16 10.80 10.80
C MET A 44 -3.19 10.71 11.94
N VAL A 45 -4.28 9.97 11.76
CA VAL A 45 -5.29 9.75 12.82
C VAL A 45 -4.69 8.96 14.00
N GLU A 46 -3.85 7.97 13.75
CA GLU A 46 -3.18 7.17 14.79
C GLU A 46 -2.15 8.02 15.54
N MET A 47 -1.42 8.85 14.81
CA MET A 47 -0.46 9.78 15.40
C MET A 47 -1.14 10.81 16.29
N LYS A 48 -2.26 11.39 15.86
CA LYS A 48 -3.06 12.31 16.65
C LYS A 48 -3.61 11.65 17.92
N LYS A 49 -4.11 10.41 17.83
CA LYS A 49 -4.57 9.63 19.00
C LYS A 49 -3.45 9.36 20.00
N ALA A 50 -2.22 9.25 19.53
CA ALA A 50 -1.03 9.07 20.37
C ALA A 50 -0.45 10.42 20.90
N ASN A 51 -1.15 11.54 20.69
CA ASN A 51 -0.71 12.91 21.06
C ASN A 51 0.65 13.29 20.42
N ILE A 52 0.88 12.86 19.16
CA ILE A 52 2.08 13.22 18.43
C ILE A 52 1.83 14.50 17.63
N HIS A 53 2.66 15.51 17.85
CA HIS A 53 2.60 16.75 17.09
C HIS A 53 2.96 16.55 15.64
N THR A 54 2.10 17.02 14.73
CA THR A 54 2.28 16.95 13.26
C THR A 54 3.59 17.58 12.79
N ARG A 55 4.10 18.61 13.51
CA ARG A 55 5.38 19.25 13.21
C ARG A 55 6.57 18.28 13.26
N ARG A 56 6.54 17.26 14.16
CA ARG A 56 7.60 16.24 14.22
C ARG A 56 7.61 15.38 12.97
N ILE A 57 6.42 15.01 12.48
CA ILE A 57 6.28 14.22 11.24
C ILE A 57 6.72 15.05 10.04
N ALA A 58 6.30 16.32 9.95
CA ALA A 58 6.72 17.22 8.89
C ALA A 58 8.26 17.36 8.83
N ASN A 59 8.91 17.52 9.97
CA ASN A 59 10.37 17.59 10.05
C ASN A 59 11.04 16.27 9.60
N ALA A 60 10.47 15.12 9.96
CA ALA A 60 10.99 13.82 9.53
C ALA A 60 10.79 13.57 8.02
N VAL A 61 9.71 14.09 7.43
CA VAL A 61 9.50 14.09 5.98
C VAL A 61 10.51 14.98 5.28
N GLU A 62 10.72 16.21 5.77
CA GLU A 62 11.71 17.15 5.22
C GLU A 62 13.13 16.59 5.23
N LYS A 63 13.47 15.85 6.27
CA LYS A 63 14.79 15.17 6.40
C LYS A 63 14.87 13.81 5.66
N GLY A 64 13.81 13.44 4.94
CA GLY A 64 13.76 12.23 4.12
C GLY A 64 13.76 10.92 4.90
N VAL A 65 13.33 10.93 6.19
CA VAL A 65 13.19 9.72 7.02
C VAL A 65 11.82 9.08 6.84
N ILE A 66 10.84 9.89 6.49
CA ILE A 66 9.45 9.51 6.22
C ILE A 66 9.07 10.00 4.84
N GLU A 67 8.35 9.17 4.10
CA GLU A 67 7.76 9.51 2.81
C GLU A 67 6.25 9.67 2.95
N LYS A 68 5.70 10.64 2.26
CA LYS A 68 4.27 10.87 2.21
C LYS A 68 3.65 10.13 1.04
N ILE A 69 2.85 9.10 1.32
CA ILE A 69 2.15 8.32 0.29
C ILE A 69 0.91 9.07 -0.23
N LYS A 70 0.18 9.69 0.69
CA LYS A 70 -0.97 10.57 0.40
C LYS A 70 -1.30 11.43 1.63
N PRO A 71 -2.19 12.41 1.52
CA PRO A 71 -2.65 13.15 2.69
C PRO A 71 -3.15 12.22 3.79
N GLY A 72 -2.48 12.24 4.94
CA GLY A 72 -2.84 11.44 6.12
C GLY A 72 -2.29 10.02 6.18
N LEU A 73 -1.45 9.61 5.24
CA LEU A 73 -0.73 8.32 5.26
C LEU A 73 0.75 8.57 4.94
N ASP A 74 1.59 8.19 5.86
CA ASP A 74 3.04 8.30 5.78
C ASP A 74 3.69 6.92 5.87
N LYS A 75 4.89 6.75 5.28
CA LYS A 75 5.68 5.52 5.26
C LYS A 75 7.10 5.82 5.72
N LEU A 76 7.73 4.91 6.46
CA LEU A 76 9.17 4.97 6.69
C LEU A 76 9.90 4.75 5.37
N LYS A 77 10.83 5.66 5.04
CA LYS A 77 11.74 5.48 3.93
C LYS A 77 12.54 4.18 4.15
N ASP A 78 12.87 3.51 3.06
CA ASP A 78 13.67 2.27 3.08
C ASP A 78 13.07 1.13 3.93
N TYR A 79 11.75 1.16 4.19
CA TYR A 79 11.06 0.01 4.75
C TYR A 79 11.22 -1.20 3.81
N PRO A 80 11.47 -2.43 4.33
CA PRO A 80 11.69 -3.60 3.50
C PRO A 80 10.62 -3.77 2.43
N TRP A 81 11.06 -3.81 1.19
CA TRP A 81 10.21 -3.95 0.02
C TRP A 81 10.17 -5.41 -0.41
N ASP A 82 9.01 -5.90 -0.81
CA ASP A 82 8.81 -7.17 -1.50
C ASP A 82 8.03 -6.92 -2.80
N GLU A 83 7.93 -7.92 -3.66
CA GLU A 83 7.25 -7.83 -4.95
C GLU A 83 5.78 -7.39 -4.84
N HIS A 84 5.14 -7.62 -3.68
CA HIS A 84 3.75 -7.26 -3.41
C HIS A 84 3.58 -6.00 -2.54
N SER A 85 4.67 -5.30 -2.25
CA SER A 85 4.64 -4.08 -1.43
C SER A 85 3.75 -2.99 -2.03
N SER A 86 3.74 -2.87 -3.34
CA SER A 86 2.87 -1.93 -4.05
C SER A 86 1.38 -2.22 -3.83
N PHE A 87 0.98 -3.49 -3.74
CA PHE A 87 -0.39 -3.89 -3.42
C PHE A 87 -0.75 -3.55 -1.97
N ALA A 88 0.20 -3.77 -1.04
CA ALA A 88 0.02 -3.39 0.35
C ALA A 88 -0.14 -1.87 0.50
N GLU A 89 0.63 -1.06 -0.24
CA GLU A 89 0.49 0.41 -0.25
C GLU A 89 -0.90 0.86 -0.67
N VAL A 90 -1.47 0.26 -1.72
CA VAL A 90 -2.84 0.53 -2.15
C VAL A 90 -3.83 0.22 -1.02
N ASN A 91 -3.68 -0.90 -0.33
CA ASN A 91 -4.58 -1.28 0.78
C ASN A 91 -4.37 -0.41 2.03
N HIS A 92 -3.14 0.02 2.31
CA HIS A 92 -2.88 1.02 3.35
C HIS A 92 -3.51 2.38 2.99
N ALA A 93 -3.43 2.76 1.73
CA ALA A 93 -4.04 4.00 1.27
C ALA A 93 -5.58 3.95 1.30
N HIS A 94 -6.17 2.82 0.91
CA HIS A 94 -7.63 2.65 0.87
C HIS A 94 -8.04 1.24 1.28
N THR A 95 -8.54 1.09 2.51
CA THR A 95 -8.85 -0.21 3.12
C THR A 95 -9.94 -1.02 2.40
N LYS A 96 -10.77 -0.37 1.58
CA LYS A 96 -11.78 -1.04 0.73
C LYS A 96 -11.25 -1.39 -0.67
N ALA A 97 -10.01 -1.01 -1.01
CA ALA A 97 -9.46 -1.40 -2.30
C ALA A 97 -9.20 -2.92 -2.33
N VAL A 98 -9.55 -3.56 -3.44
CA VAL A 98 -9.28 -4.98 -3.71
C VAL A 98 -8.52 -5.05 -5.02
N ILE A 99 -7.37 -5.71 -5.04
CA ILE A 99 -6.59 -5.94 -6.26
C ILE A 99 -7.43 -6.80 -7.21
N CYS A 100 -7.54 -6.40 -8.47
CA CYS A 100 -8.45 -7.05 -9.42
C CYS A 100 -7.86 -7.12 -10.84
N LEU A 101 -8.60 -7.70 -11.76
CA LEU A 101 -8.32 -7.74 -13.20
C LEU A 101 -6.85 -8.07 -13.53
N THR A 102 -6.16 -7.19 -14.27
CA THR A 102 -4.79 -7.45 -14.76
C THR A 102 -3.78 -7.62 -13.64
N SER A 103 -3.88 -6.86 -12.55
CA SER A 103 -2.95 -7.00 -11.41
C SER A 103 -3.20 -8.26 -10.60
N ALA A 104 -4.47 -8.70 -10.47
CA ALA A 104 -4.76 -9.99 -9.87
C ALA A 104 -4.35 -11.15 -10.79
N ALA A 105 -4.51 -10.98 -12.11
CA ALA A 105 -4.06 -11.97 -13.09
C ALA A 105 -2.53 -12.13 -13.08
N GLU A 106 -1.79 -11.04 -12.96
CA GLU A 106 -0.34 -11.06 -12.80
C GLU A 106 0.06 -11.83 -11.52
N TYR A 107 -0.55 -11.51 -10.39
CA TYR A 107 -0.31 -12.21 -9.13
C TYR A 107 -0.52 -13.73 -9.22
N TYR A 108 -1.56 -14.18 -9.94
CA TYR A 108 -1.86 -15.61 -10.14
C TYR A 108 -1.14 -16.21 -11.35
N GLU A 109 -0.20 -15.50 -11.97
CA GLU A 109 0.55 -15.96 -13.16
C GLU A 109 -0.37 -16.37 -14.34
N LEU A 110 -1.54 -15.71 -14.45
CA LEU A 110 -2.51 -15.96 -15.53
C LEU A 110 -2.18 -15.16 -16.80
N THR A 111 -1.22 -14.26 -16.74
CA THR A 111 -0.80 -13.39 -17.84
C THR A 111 0.69 -13.08 -17.74
N THR A 112 1.31 -12.88 -18.89
CA THR A 112 2.68 -12.33 -18.99
C THR A 112 2.69 -10.81 -19.13
N PHE A 113 1.50 -10.20 -19.23
CA PHE A 113 1.35 -8.75 -19.31
C PHE A 113 1.60 -8.12 -17.96
N ASN A 114 2.61 -7.25 -17.88
CA ASN A 114 2.94 -6.48 -16.70
C ASN A 114 2.48 -5.02 -16.88
N PRO A 115 1.32 -4.64 -16.31
CA PRO A 115 0.80 -3.28 -16.47
C PRO A 115 1.61 -2.27 -15.66
N SER A 116 1.76 -1.04 -16.19
CA SER A 116 2.42 0.07 -15.51
C SER A 116 1.60 0.66 -14.35
N TYR A 117 0.44 0.12 -14.05
CA TYR A 117 -0.48 0.57 -13.01
C TYR A 117 -1.16 -0.61 -12.32
N ILE A 118 -1.54 -0.44 -11.07
CA ILE A 118 -2.28 -1.44 -10.30
C ILE A 118 -3.78 -1.26 -10.54
N THR A 119 -4.46 -2.34 -10.91
CA THR A 119 -5.91 -2.37 -11.07
C THR A 119 -6.58 -2.70 -9.73
N VAL A 120 -7.50 -1.84 -9.30
CA VAL A 120 -8.19 -1.98 -8.02
C VAL A 120 -9.70 -1.83 -8.17
N ALA A 121 -10.44 -2.68 -7.47
CA ALA A 121 -11.88 -2.59 -7.34
C ALA A 121 -12.25 -1.94 -6.01
N VAL A 122 -13.28 -1.09 -6.05
CA VAL A 122 -13.92 -0.51 -4.87
C VAL A 122 -15.44 -0.56 -5.01
N PRO A 123 -16.21 -0.48 -3.89
CA PRO A 123 -17.67 -0.33 -3.96
C PRO A 123 -18.09 0.89 -4.78
N HIS A 124 -19.20 0.77 -5.49
CA HIS A 124 -19.71 1.82 -6.40
C HIS A 124 -19.82 3.21 -5.74
N ASN A 125 -20.22 3.26 -4.46
CA ASN A 125 -20.42 4.50 -3.70
C ASN A 125 -19.11 5.04 -3.06
N THR A 126 -17.94 4.51 -3.42
CA THR A 126 -16.67 4.98 -2.89
C THR A 126 -16.30 6.32 -3.54
N PRO A 127 -15.94 7.36 -2.76
CA PRO A 127 -15.42 8.60 -3.31
C PRO A 127 -14.20 8.36 -4.18
N ARG A 128 -14.03 9.17 -5.21
CA ARG A 128 -12.84 9.10 -6.07
C ARG A 128 -11.58 9.34 -5.24
N PHE A 129 -10.59 8.49 -5.42
CA PHE A 129 -9.28 8.66 -4.80
C PHE A 129 -8.18 8.42 -5.84
N LYS A 130 -7.05 9.04 -5.59
CA LYS A 130 -5.83 8.89 -6.39
C LYS A 130 -4.68 8.60 -5.45
N LEU A 131 -3.66 7.94 -5.96
CA LEU A 131 -2.36 7.81 -5.33
C LEU A 131 -1.34 8.46 -6.26
N ASP A 132 -0.36 9.13 -5.67
CA ASP A 132 0.76 9.67 -6.43
C ASP A 132 1.67 8.52 -6.88
N TYR A 133 1.83 7.53 -6.00
CA TYR A 133 2.53 6.28 -6.26
C TYR A 133 1.99 5.19 -5.30
N PRO A 134 1.88 3.91 -5.73
CA PRO A 134 1.97 3.45 -7.12
C PRO A 134 0.79 3.98 -7.96
N PRO A 135 0.96 4.08 -9.30
CA PRO A 135 -0.14 4.44 -10.18
C PRO A 135 -1.24 3.40 -10.12
N ILE A 136 -2.50 3.85 -10.01
CA ILE A 136 -3.66 2.96 -9.88
C ILE A 136 -4.72 3.25 -10.93
N LYS A 137 -5.43 2.20 -11.36
CA LYS A 137 -6.66 2.29 -12.13
C LYS A 137 -7.81 1.73 -11.31
N VAL A 138 -8.80 2.60 -11.01
CA VAL A 138 -9.90 2.25 -10.11
C VAL A 138 -11.12 1.80 -10.90
N TYR A 139 -11.69 0.66 -10.52
CA TYR A 139 -12.94 0.09 -11.02
C TYR A 139 -13.99 0.13 -9.92
N TYR A 140 -15.18 0.61 -10.26
CA TYR A 140 -16.29 0.74 -9.33
C TYR A 140 -17.27 -0.42 -9.55
N PHE A 141 -17.40 -1.30 -8.56
CA PHE A 141 -18.26 -2.47 -8.63
C PHE A 141 -19.50 -2.30 -7.75
N ALA A 142 -20.64 -2.83 -8.21
CA ALA A 142 -21.84 -2.94 -7.38
C ALA A 142 -21.54 -3.78 -6.13
N ASP A 143 -22.12 -3.43 -4.99
CA ASP A 143 -21.76 -4.01 -3.69
C ASP A 143 -21.88 -5.54 -3.65
N SER A 144 -22.91 -6.11 -4.26
CA SER A 144 -23.11 -7.56 -4.37
C SER A 144 -22.01 -8.26 -5.18
N TYR A 145 -21.47 -7.58 -6.19
CA TYR A 145 -20.41 -8.09 -7.05
C TYR A 145 -19.02 -7.85 -6.45
N TYR A 146 -18.83 -6.70 -5.80
CA TYR A 146 -17.60 -6.34 -5.13
C TYR A 146 -17.25 -7.29 -3.98
N SER A 147 -18.24 -7.71 -3.19
CA SER A 147 -18.02 -8.50 -1.97
C SER A 147 -17.62 -9.97 -2.22
N GLN A 148 -17.85 -10.48 -3.45
CA GLN A 148 -17.58 -11.87 -3.79
C GLN A 148 -16.11 -12.13 -4.09
N GLY A 149 -15.59 -13.28 -3.67
CA GLY A 149 -14.28 -13.79 -4.05
C GLY A 149 -13.10 -12.96 -3.52
N ILE A 150 -13.26 -12.22 -2.41
CA ILE A 150 -12.16 -11.48 -1.80
C ILE A 150 -11.33 -12.42 -0.92
N GLU A 151 -10.04 -12.49 -1.21
CA GLU A 151 -9.03 -13.16 -0.38
C GLU A 151 -8.14 -12.13 0.34
N ILE A 152 -7.58 -12.56 1.46
CA ILE A 152 -6.68 -11.75 2.29
C ILE A 152 -5.30 -12.39 2.30
N LEU A 153 -4.34 -11.71 1.69
CA LEU A 153 -2.95 -12.11 1.70
C LEU A 153 -2.20 -11.35 2.80
N LYS A 154 -1.36 -12.06 3.54
CA LYS A 154 -0.46 -11.48 4.53
C LYS A 154 0.92 -11.35 3.90
N THR A 155 1.37 -10.14 3.63
CA THR A 155 2.70 -9.83 3.10
C THR A 155 3.60 -9.24 4.18
N LYS A 156 4.88 -9.09 3.90
CA LYS A 156 5.82 -8.39 4.79
C LYS A 156 5.40 -6.93 4.99
N SER A 157 4.89 -6.30 3.94
CA SER A 157 4.48 -4.90 3.92
C SER A 157 3.05 -4.65 4.42
N GLY A 158 2.27 -5.68 4.74
CA GLY A 158 0.92 -5.54 5.29
C GLY A 158 -0.08 -6.54 4.74
N ILE A 159 -1.34 -6.17 4.87
CA ILE A 159 -2.48 -6.96 4.38
C ILE A 159 -2.83 -6.50 2.98
N VAL A 160 -2.97 -7.44 2.06
CA VAL A 160 -3.44 -7.22 0.69
C VAL A 160 -4.79 -7.91 0.52
N ARG A 161 -5.76 -7.19 0.02
CA ARG A 161 -7.05 -7.73 -0.41
C ARG A 161 -7.00 -7.91 -1.92
N ILE A 162 -7.26 -9.12 -2.39
CA ILE A 162 -7.22 -9.48 -3.80
C ILE A 162 -8.44 -10.34 -4.13
N TYR A 163 -8.94 -10.29 -5.34
CA TYR A 163 -9.92 -11.28 -5.79
C TYR A 163 -9.25 -12.62 -6.04
N ASN A 164 -9.97 -13.70 -5.71
CA ASN A 164 -9.50 -15.06 -5.96
C ASN A 164 -9.35 -15.34 -7.46
N LYS A 165 -8.72 -16.45 -7.79
CA LYS A 165 -8.38 -16.83 -9.15
C LYS A 165 -9.61 -16.97 -10.05
N GLU A 166 -10.67 -17.60 -9.55
CA GLU A 166 -11.91 -17.86 -10.28
C GLU A 166 -12.62 -16.57 -10.65
N LYS A 167 -12.76 -15.65 -9.70
CA LYS A 167 -13.36 -14.35 -9.94
C LYS A 167 -12.49 -13.51 -10.86
N THR A 168 -11.17 -13.56 -10.72
CA THR A 168 -10.25 -12.84 -11.59
C THR A 168 -10.42 -13.28 -13.05
N ILE A 169 -10.51 -14.57 -13.31
CA ILE A 169 -10.76 -15.10 -14.65
C ILE A 169 -12.11 -14.61 -15.19
N GLY A 170 -13.19 -14.75 -14.40
CA GLY A 170 -14.51 -14.30 -14.79
C GLY A 170 -14.56 -12.79 -15.09
N ASP A 171 -13.88 -11.98 -14.27
CA ASP A 171 -13.79 -10.53 -14.44
C ASP A 171 -13.00 -10.15 -15.70
N LEU A 172 -11.91 -10.85 -16.01
CA LEU A 172 -11.14 -10.62 -17.24
C LEU A 172 -12.00 -10.84 -18.48
N PHE A 173 -12.77 -11.93 -18.54
CA PHE A 173 -13.69 -12.17 -19.66
C PHE A 173 -14.77 -11.09 -19.77
N ARG A 174 -15.32 -10.67 -18.66
CA ARG A 174 -16.33 -9.62 -18.61
C ARG A 174 -15.82 -8.26 -19.10
N TYR A 175 -14.56 -7.95 -18.80
CA TYR A 175 -13.94 -6.67 -19.12
C TYR A 175 -13.03 -6.72 -20.35
N ILE A 176 -12.96 -7.85 -21.08
CA ILE A 176 -12.00 -8.08 -22.17
C ILE A 176 -12.05 -6.99 -23.24
N LYS A 177 -13.22 -6.52 -23.65
CA LYS A 177 -13.37 -5.45 -24.64
C LYS A 177 -12.70 -4.16 -24.18
N ARG A 178 -12.91 -3.79 -22.91
CA ARG A 178 -12.35 -2.59 -22.29
C ARG A 178 -10.84 -2.70 -22.03
N LEU A 179 -10.35 -3.92 -21.80
CA LEU A 179 -8.92 -4.18 -21.62
C LEU A 179 -8.18 -4.15 -22.98
N VAL A 180 -8.77 -4.67 -24.03
CA VAL A 180 -8.20 -4.64 -25.41
C VAL A 180 -8.07 -3.20 -25.90
N GLU A 181 -9.08 -2.36 -25.72
CA GLU A 181 -9.01 -0.94 -26.06
C GLU A 181 -7.81 -0.24 -25.37
N ILE A 182 -7.56 -0.57 -24.10
CA ILE A 182 -6.44 0.01 -23.32
C ILE A 182 -5.08 -0.51 -23.83
N LEU A 183 -5.01 -1.75 -24.24
CA LEU A 183 -3.78 -2.35 -24.77
C LEU A 183 -3.41 -1.79 -26.15
N GLN A 184 -4.40 -1.45 -26.97
CA GLN A 184 -4.19 -0.84 -28.30
C GLN A 184 -3.66 0.62 -28.24
N TRP A 185 -3.89 1.34 -27.13
CA TRP A 185 -3.38 2.71 -26.95
C TRP A 185 -1.95 2.76 -26.39
N ASN A 186 -1.36 1.64 -26.00
CA ASN A 186 -0.01 1.54 -25.43
C ASN A 186 0.99 0.83 -26.35
N LEU A 187 0.63 0.59 -27.61
CA LEU A 187 1.49 0.12 -28.70
C LEU A 187 1.77 1.27 -29.67
#